data_0ecd5098d357ccbd1be42ad4d022fcf7
#
_entry.id   0ecd5098d357ccbd1be42ad4d022fcf7
#
_cell.length_a   1.000
_cell.length_b   1.000
_cell.length_c   1.000
_cell.angle_alpha   90.00
_cell.angle_beta   90.00
_cell.angle_gamma   90.00
#
_symmetry.space_group_name_H-M   'P 1'
#
loop_
_entity.id
_entity.type
_entity.pdbx_description
1 polymer ?
#
loop_
_entity_poly.entity_id
_entity_poly.type
_entity_poly.pdbx_seq_one_letter_code
_entity_poly.pdbx_strand_id
1 'polypeptide(L)'
;MNPEEYFNPTFFTDYFKTKLRSKKGGALDGLTPDTFWKRYQRELEVISKRCIEGTYKFSPYLEKLILKGKDKFPRMLSVPSMRDRMVFGALNKYLQDTFPEAVNHEVPNQYIKEVSDFLAEHSKDKLYFLKTDIKGFYDNIDLKTLYEKFVSDSLK
;
A
#
# COMPACT_ATOMS: atom_id res chain seq x y z
N MET A 1 -0.17 9.33 18.13
CA MET A 1 0.64 8.09 18.00
C MET A 1 2.09 8.43 17.79
N ASN A 2 3.02 7.66 18.37
CA ASN A 2 4.45 7.91 18.18
C ASN A 2 4.95 7.17 16.93
N PRO A 3 5.47 7.86 15.89
CA PRO A 3 6.02 7.23 14.70
C PRO A 3 7.15 6.23 14.99
N GLU A 4 7.91 6.42 16.07
CA GLU A 4 9.01 5.53 16.44
C GLU A 4 8.55 4.07 16.70
N GLU A 5 7.28 3.87 17.08
CA GLU A 5 6.70 2.54 17.29
C GLU A 5 6.60 1.72 15.99
N TYR A 6 6.51 2.41 14.84
CA TYR A 6 6.34 1.79 13.53
C TYR A 6 7.65 1.73 12.74
N PHE A 7 8.54 2.71 12.94
CA PHE A 7 9.78 2.80 12.19
C PHE A 7 10.99 2.29 12.98
N ASN A 8 10.81 1.19 13.73
CA ASN A 8 11.87 0.58 14.51
C ASN A 8 12.29 -0.81 13.95
N PRO A 9 13.50 -1.30 14.28
CA PRO A 9 14.01 -2.57 13.77
C PRO A 9 13.14 -3.78 14.12
N THR A 10 12.44 -3.77 15.26
CA THR A 10 11.55 -4.87 15.68
C THR A 10 10.36 -4.98 14.76
N PHE A 11 9.65 -3.87 14.52
CA PHE A 11 8.53 -3.83 13.57
C PHE A 11 8.98 -4.30 12.18
N PHE A 12 10.08 -3.77 11.67
CA PHE A 12 10.60 -4.14 10.37
C PHE A 12 10.95 -5.62 10.27
N THR A 13 11.53 -6.20 11.33
CA THR A 13 11.84 -7.63 11.37
C THR A 13 10.57 -8.47 11.24
N ASP A 14 9.53 -8.17 12.00
CA ASP A 14 8.25 -8.89 11.96
C ASP A 14 7.54 -8.70 10.63
N TYR A 15 7.50 -7.48 10.12
CA TYR A 15 6.91 -7.19 8.82
C TYR A 15 7.63 -7.93 7.69
N PHE A 16 8.95 -7.95 7.70
CA PHE A 16 9.72 -8.71 6.72
C PHE A 16 9.39 -10.20 6.77
N LYS A 17 9.44 -10.82 7.96
CA LYS A 17 9.18 -12.25 8.15
C LYS A 17 7.78 -12.64 7.68
N THR A 18 6.78 -11.84 8.02
CA THR A 18 5.36 -12.15 7.78
C THR A 18 4.87 -11.78 6.39
N LYS A 19 5.38 -10.70 5.79
CA LYS A 19 4.82 -10.13 4.56
C LYS A 19 5.76 -10.15 3.35
N LEU A 20 7.06 -10.10 3.56
CA LEU A 20 8.02 -9.92 2.47
C LEU A 20 8.90 -11.15 2.19
N ARG A 21 9.15 -11.99 3.18
CA ARG A 21 10.05 -13.15 3.06
C ARG A 21 9.71 -14.09 1.91
N SER A 22 8.43 -14.35 1.69
CA SER A 22 7.92 -15.26 0.65
C SER A 22 7.74 -14.59 -0.73
N LYS A 23 7.93 -13.26 -0.83
CA LYS A 23 7.74 -12.56 -2.10
C LYS A 23 8.88 -12.87 -3.06
N LYS A 24 8.52 -13.16 -4.31
CA LYS A 24 9.49 -13.41 -5.37
C LYS A 24 9.85 -12.11 -6.10
N GLY A 25 11.07 -12.09 -6.67
CA GLY A 25 11.55 -11.01 -7.52
C GLY A 25 12.33 -9.93 -6.77
N GLY A 26 13.25 -9.32 -7.50
CA GLY A 26 14.04 -8.17 -7.07
C GLY A 26 13.49 -6.88 -7.67
N ALA A 27 13.97 -5.76 -7.13
CA ALA A 27 13.75 -4.42 -7.66
C ALA A 27 14.98 -3.98 -8.48
N LEU A 28 15.09 -2.66 -8.72
CA LEU A 28 16.19 -2.09 -9.51
C LEU A 28 17.57 -2.32 -8.86
N ASP A 29 17.61 -2.40 -7.52
CA ASP A 29 18.83 -2.68 -6.75
C ASP A 29 19.26 -4.17 -6.77
N GLY A 30 18.50 -5.04 -7.42
CA GLY A 30 18.76 -6.49 -7.52
C GLY A 30 18.61 -7.25 -6.18
N LEU A 31 18.22 -6.60 -5.10
CA LEU A 31 18.05 -7.27 -3.81
C LEU A 31 16.81 -8.15 -3.82
N THR A 32 17.05 -9.44 -3.63
CA THR A 32 15.99 -10.41 -3.36
C THR A 32 15.71 -10.49 -1.85
N PRO A 33 14.56 -11.06 -1.42
CA PRO A 33 14.33 -11.28 0.00
C PRO A 33 15.43 -12.06 0.71
N ASP A 34 16.03 -13.05 0.04
CA ASP A 34 17.10 -13.85 0.62
C ASP A 34 18.41 -13.10 0.75
N THR A 35 18.77 -12.29 -0.24
CA THR A 35 19.97 -11.44 -0.16
C THR A 35 19.81 -10.32 0.85
N PHE A 36 18.61 -9.74 0.97
CA PHE A 36 18.28 -8.77 1.98
C PHE A 36 18.37 -9.39 3.39
N TRP A 37 17.82 -10.59 3.60
CA TRP A 37 17.85 -11.29 4.88
C TRP A 37 19.26 -11.54 5.41
N LYS A 38 20.24 -11.80 4.53
CA LYS A 38 21.65 -11.98 4.94
C LYS A 38 22.28 -10.72 5.53
N ARG A 39 21.69 -9.54 5.29
CA ARG A 39 22.20 -8.23 5.74
C ARG A 39 21.18 -7.48 6.60
N TYR A 40 20.07 -8.13 6.95
CA TYR A 40 18.89 -7.45 7.46
C TYR A 40 19.14 -6.57 8.68
N GLN A 41 19.92 -7.01 9.65
CA GLN A 41 20.15 -6.23 10.88
C GLN A 41 20.70 -4.83 10.56
N ARG A 42 21.79 -4.75 9.80
CA ARG A 42 22.37 -3.47 9.41
C ARG A 42 21.42 -2.63 8.53
N GLU A 43 20.70 -3.30 7.64
CA GLU A 43 19.72 -2.63 6.77
C GLU A 43 18.58 -2.02 7.58
N LEU A 44 18.03 -2.75 8.55
CA LEU A 44 16.93 -2.28 9.38
C LEU A 44 17.32 -1.13 10.29
N GLU A 45 18.52 -1.14 10.86
CA GLU A 45 19.05 -0.03 11.66
C GLU A 45 19.17 1.25 10.82
N VAL A 46 19.73 1.13 9.59
CA VAL A 46 19.87 2.28 8.69
C VAL A 46 18.50 2.82 8.24
N ILE A 47 17.54 1.94 7.89
CA ILE A 47 16.18 2.33 7.50
C ILE A 47 15.50 3.04 8.66
N SER A 48 15.50 2.42 9.84
CA SER A 48 14.89 2.96 11.06
C SER A 48 15.43 4.35 11.39
N LYS A 49 16.74 4.49 11.48
CA LYS A 49 17.40 5.77 11.75
C LYS A 49 16.98 6.85 10.77
N ARG A 50 17.05 6.56 9.47
CA ARG A 50 16.69 7.54 8.42
C ARG A 50 15.23 7.92 8.43
N CYS A 51 14.33 6.99 8.74
CA CYS A 51 12.90 7.28 8.84
C CYS A 51 12.62 8.20 10.04
N ILE A 52 13.19 7.92 11.21
CA ILE A 52 13.01 8.73 12.42
C ILE A 52 13.62 10.13 12.23
N GLU A 53 14.78 10.24 11.60
CA GLU A 53 15.44 11.51 11.31
C GLU A 53 14.78 12.29 10.15
N GLY A 54 13.77 11.73 9.47
CA GLY A 54 13.15 12.34 8.29
C GLY A 54 14.06 12.45 7.07
N THR A 55 15.15 11.69 7.05
CA THR A 55 16.18 11.72 5.99
C THR A 55 16.07 10.56 5.01
N TYR A 56 15.07 9.68 5.17
CA TYR A 56 14.84 8.57 4.26
C TYR A 56 14.43 9.07 2.87
N LYS A 57 15.11 8.54 1.85
CA LYS A 57 14.80 8.82 0.44
C LYS A 57 14.43 7.53 -0.26
N PHE A 58 13.28 7.53 -0.91
CA PHE A 58 12.82 6.41 -1.73
C PHE A 58 13.71 6.23 -2.96
N SER A 59 13.95 4.98 -3.32
CA SER A 59 14.73 4.61 -4.50
C SER A 59 13.88 4.68 -5.78
N PRO A 60 14.49 4.86 -6.96
CA PRO A 60 13.77 4.67 -8.22
C PRO A 60 13.14 3.28 -8.31
N TYR A 61 11.94 3.21 -8.90
CA TYR A 61 11.23 1.94 -9.10
C TYR A 61 11.78 1.18 -10.31
N LEU A 62 11.71 -0.14 -10.24
CA LEU A 62 11.84 -0.98 -11.43
C LEU A 62 10.48 -1.00 -12.14
N GLU A 63 10.44 -0.47 -13.35
CA GLU A 63 9.22 -0.48 -14.17
C GLU A 63 9.11 -1.78 -14.97
N LYS A 64 7.95 -2.44 -14.87
CA LYS A 64 7.63 -3.66 -15.62
C LYS A 64 6.33 -3.47 -16.37
N LEU A 65 6.33 -3.78 -17.67
CA LEU A 65 5.11 -3.81 -18.47
C LEU A 65 4.40 -5.16 -18.29
N ILE A 66 3.13 -5.11 -17.92
CA ILE A 66 2.27 -6.28 -17.81
C ILE A 66 1.20 -6.22 -18.89
N LEU A 67 1.13 -7.26 -19.73
CA LEU A 67 0.10 -7.37 -20.73
C LEU A 67 -1.24 -7.76 -20.07
N LYS A 68 -2.31 -7.04 -20.41
CA LYS A 68 -3.67 -7.30 -19.89
C LYS A 68 -4.55 -8.12 -20.85
N GLY A 69 -3.98 -8.68 -21.91
CA GLY A 69 -4.67 -9.39 -22.97
C GLY A 69 -4.37 -8.81 -24.35
N LYS A 70 -4.91 -9.45 -25.41
CA LYS A 70 -4.52 -9.23 -26.79
C LYS A 70 -4.86 -7.81 -27.29
N ASP A 71 -5.96 -7.21 -26.77
CA ASP A 71 -6.50 -5.94 -27.26
C ASP A 71 -6.46 -4.82 -26.22
N LYS A 72 -5.60 -4.95 -25.19
CA LYS A 72 -5.49 -3.93 -24.14
C LYS A 72 -4.07 -3.41 -24.04
N PHE A 73 -3.94 -2.09 -23.86
CA PHE A 73 -2.63 -1.49 -23.60
C PHE A 73 -1.96 -2.13 -22.38
N PRO A 74 -0.64 -2.36 -22.46
CA PRO A 74 0.13 -2.84 -21.32
C PRO A 74 -0.03 -1.90 -20.11
N ARG A 75 -0.04 -2.48 -18.92
CA ARG A 75 0.00 -1.72 -17.69
C ARG A 75 1.43 -1.65 -17.17
N MET A 76 1.91 -0.46 -16.86
CA MET A 76 3.17 -0.28 -16.16
C MET A 76 2.98 -0.64 -14.68
N LEU A 77 3.85 -1.52 -14.17
CA LEU A 77 3.93 -1.86 -12.76
C LEU A 77 5.25 -1.33 -12.21
N SER A 78 5.16 -0.42 -11.25
CA SER A 78 6.32 0.11 -10.53
C SER A 78 6.64 -0.79 -9.34
N VAL A 79 7.83 -1.39 -9.34
CA VAL A 79 8.28 -2.34 -8.30
C VAL A 79 9.28 -1.63 -7.39
N PRO A 80 8.90 -1.33 -6.14
CA PRO A 80 9.78 -0.68 -5.18
C PRO A 80 10.88 -1.62 -4.68
N SER A 81 11.98 -1.04 -4.21
CA SER A 81 13.07 -1.77 -3.57
C SER A 81 12.60 -2.50 -2.30
N MET A 82 13.41 -3.45 -1.81
CA MET A 82 13.07 -4.15 -0.56
C MET A 82 13.01 -3.19 0.62
N ARG A 83 13.92 -2.20 0.66
CA ARG A 83 13.93 -1.14 1.68
C ARG A 83 12.67 -0.30 1.63
N ASP A 84 12.26 0.13 0.44
CA ASP A 84 11.07 0.94 0.26
C ASP A 84 9.79 0.19 0.65
N ARG A 85 9.72 -1.12 0.34
CA ARG A 85 8.60 -1.97 0.76
C ARG A 85 8.48 -2.06 2.28
N MET A 86 9.61 -2.08 3.00
CA MET A 86 9.63 -2.04 4.46
C MET A 86 9.03 -0.73 4.98
N VAL A 87 9.49 0.39 4.44
CA VAL A 87 9.02 1.73 4.82
C VAL A 87 7.54 1.92 4.47
N PHE A 88 7.12 1.49 3.28
CA PHE A 88 5.69 1.50 2.91
C PHE A 88 4.83 0.64 3.84
N GLY A 89 5.35 -0.50 4.30
CA GLY A 89 4.65 -1.34 5.26
C GLY A 89 4.44 -0.65 6.61
N ALA A 90 5.48 0.00 7.12
CA ALA A 90 5.41 0.77 8.35
C ALA A 90 4.47 1.98 8.21
N LEU A 91 4.62 2.73 7.12
CA LEU A 91 3.76 3.87 6.82
C LEU A 91 2.28 3.47 6.69
N ASN A 92 2.01 2.38 5.97
CA ASN A 92 0.64 1.86 5.84
C ASN A 92 0.05 1.48 7.20
N LYS A 93 0.80 0.80 8.05
CA LYS A 93 0.34 0.43 9.40
C LYS A 93 0.10 1.68 10.27
N TYR A 94 1.03 2.63 10.24
CA TYR A 94 0.89 3.91 10.93
C TYR A 94 -0.39 4.66 10.50
N LEU A 95 -0.64 4.75 9.19
CA LEU A 95 -1.82 5.41 8.65
C LEU A 95 -3.11 4.68 9.04
N GLN A 96 -3.14 3.35 9.00
CA GLN A 96 -4.30 2.56 9.42
C GLN A 96 -4.63 2.75 10.89
N ASP A 97 -3.63 2.87 11.75
CA ASP A 97 -3.84 3.06 13.19
C ASP A 97 -4.18 4.52 13.52
N THR A 98 -3.69 5.47 12.72
CA THR A 98 -4.01 6.90 12.88
C THR A 98 -5.42 7.24 12.38
N PHE A 99 -5.86 6.59 11.30
CA PHE A 99 -7.15 6.84 10.65
C PHE A 99 -7.96 5.55 10.49
N PRO A 100 -8.37 4.90 11.59
CA PRO A 100 -9.06 3.62 11.54
C PRO A 100 -10.40 3.71 10.79
N GLU A 101 -11.05 4.84 10.80
CA GLU A 101 -12.30 5.09 10.08
C GLU A 101 -12.14 5.15 8.55
N ALA A 102 -10.92 5.43 8.07
CA ALA A 102 -10.62 5.43 6.63
C ALA A 102 -10.25 4.04 6.10
N VAL A 103 -10.09 3.05 7.00
CA VAL A 103 -9.72 1.69 6.62
C VAL A 103 -10.97 0.90 6.26
N ASN A 104 -11.07 0.52 4.99
CA ASN A 104 -12.11 -0.39 4.57
C ASN A 104 -11.72 -1.84 4.89
N HIS A 105 -12.41 -2.45 5.84
CA HIS A 105 -12.22 -3.83 6.28
C HIS A 105 -13.06 -4.84 5.49
N GLU A 106 -13.99 -4.36 4.66
CA GLU A 106 -14.86 -5.24 3.91
C GLU A 106 -14.13 -5.88 2.74
N VAL A 107 -14.34 -7.17 2.57
CA VAL A 107 -13.80 -7.91 1.43
C VAL A 107 -14.77 -7.85 0.24
N PRO A 108 -14.28 -7.93 -1.01
CA PRO A 108 -15.15 -7.85 -2.22
C PRO A 108 -16.35 -8.78 -2.19
N ASN A 109 -16.24 -9.95 -1.58
CA ASN A 109 -17.34 -10.91 -1.47
C ASN A 109 -18.49 -10.45 -0.57
N GLN A 110 -18.22 -9.57 0.41
CA GLN A 110 -19.27 -8.98 1.26
C GLN A 110 -20.16 -8.04 0.44
N TYR A 111 -19.54 -7.16 -0.36
CA TYR A 111 -20.30 -6.28 -1.28
C TYR A 111 -21.16 -7.06 -2.28
N ILE A 112 -20.61 -8.17 -2.82
CA ILE A 112 -21.39 -9.02 -3.74
C ILE A 112 -22.61 -9.61 -3.03
N LYS A 113 -22.43 -10.06 -1.78
CA LYS A 113 -23.52 -10.58 -0.97
C LYS A 113 -24.58 -9.52 -0.67
N GLU A 114 -24.16 -8.33 -0.22
CA GLU A 114 -25.09 -7.22 0.06
C GLU A 114 -25.91 -6.83 -1.16
N VAL A 115 -25.27 -6.73 -2.33
CA VAL A 115 -25.98 -6.47 -3.59
C VAL A 115 -26.95 -7.60 -3.93
N SER A 116 -26.55 -8.86 -3.71
CA SER A 116 -27.40 -10.02 -3.96
C SER A 116 -28.62 -10.04 -3.04
N ASP A 117 -28.42 -9.78 -1.74
CA ASP A 117 -29.49 -9.72 -0.75
C ASP A 117 -30.46 -8.57 -1.06
N PHE A 118 -29.95 -7.38 -1.39
CA PHE A 118 -30.76 -6.24 -1.82
C PHE A 118 -31.62 -6.56 -3.04
N LEU A 119 -31.04 -7.24 -4.05
CA LEU A 119 -31.78 -7.64 -5.24
C LEU A 119 -32.88 -8.67 -4.94
N ALA A 120 -32.63 -9.58 -4.00
CA ALA A 120 -33.64 -10.56 -3.60
C ALA A 120 -34.81 -9.90 -2.89
N GLU A 121 -34.56 -8.95 -1.99
CA GLU A 121 -35.60 -8.18 -1.27
C GLU A 121 -36.47 -7.33 -2.22
N HIS A 122 -35.84 -6.74 -3.26
CA HIS A 122 -36.46 -5.83 -4.21
C HIS A 122 -36.77 -6.49 -5.55
N SER A 123 -36.99 -7.81 -5.58
CA SER A 123 -37.16 -8.59 -6.82
C SER A 123 -38.37 -8.19 -7.66
N LYS A 124 -39.37 -7.50 -7.08
CA LYS A 124 -40.56 -6.98 -7.77
C LYS A 124 -40.44 -5.53 -8.20
N ASP A 125 -39.38 -4.85 -7.81
CA ASP A 125 -39.16 -3.43 -8.08
C ASP A 125 -38.43 -3.23 -9.40
N LYS A 126 -38.68 -2.08 -10.04
CA LYS A 126 -37.94 -1.68 -11.23
C LYS A 126 -36.59 -1.05 -10.78
N LEU A 127 -35.52 -1.79 -10.86
CA LEU A 127 -34.17 -1.35 -10.44
C LEU A 127 -33.35 -0.88 -11.63
N TYR A 128 -32.50 0.08 -11.37
CA TYR A 128 -31.48 0.59 -12.32
C TYR A 128 -30.11 0.47 -11.71
N PHE A 129 -29.12 0.03 -12.51
CA PHE A 129 -27.74 -0.07 -12.10
C PHE A 129 -26.91 1.05 -12.72
N LEU A 130 -26.23 1.82 -11.88
CA LEU A 130 -25.24 2.79 -12.29
C LEU A 130 -23.86 2.31 -11.86
N LYS A 131 -22.99 2.03 -12.83
CA LYS A 131 -21.58 1.69 -12.58
C LYS A 131 -20.72 2.87 -12.98
N THR A 132 -19.98 3.43 -12.02
CA THR A 132 -19.02 4.52 -12.23
C THR A 132 -17.62 4.10 -11.84
N ASP A 133 -16.63 4.69 -12.46
CA ASP A 133 -15.21 4.50 -12.14
C ASP A 133 -14.44 5.80 -12.38
N ILE A 134 -13.44 6.07 -11.56
CA ILE A 134 -12.61 7.26 -11.68
C ILE A 134 -11.40 6.92 -12.57
N LYS A 135 -11.37 7.48 -13.76
CA LYS A 135 -10.25 7.30 -14.68
C LYS A 135 -8.97 7.94 -14.12
N GLY A 136 -7.90 7.15 -14.02
CA GLY A 136 -6.60 7.65 -13.55
C GLY A 136 -6.65 8.21 -12.13
N PHE A 137 -7.34 7.56 -11.21
CA PHE A 137 -7.56 8.05 -9.85
C PHE A 137 -6.26 8.56 -9.20
N TYR A 138 -5.23 7.73 -9.17
CA TYR A 138 -3.95 8.11 -8.53
C TYR A 138 -3.21 9.23 -9.26
N ASP A 139 -3.34 9.32 -10.58
CA ASP A 139 -2.68 10.33 -11.39
C ASP A 139 -3.34 11.72 -11.25
N ASN A 140 -4.59 11.76 -10.77
CA ASN A 140 -5.39 12.96 -10.62
C ASN A 140 -5.58 13.41 -9.16
N ILE A 141 -4.88 12.78 -8.20
CA ILE A 141 -4.92 13.23 -6.81
C ILE A 141 -4.14 14.56 -6.70
N ASP A 142 -4.80 15.60 -6.21
CA ASP A 142 -4.12 16.82 -5.81
C ASP A 142 -3.35 16.60 -4.51
N LEU A 143 -2.03 16.47 -4.64
CA LEU A 143 -1.12 16.19 -3.53
C LEU A 143 -1.13 17.31 -2.48
N LYS A 144 -1.38 18.56 -2.87
CA LYS A 144 -1.45 19.68 -1.93
C LYS A 144 -2.68 19.56 -1.03
N THR A 145 -3.84 19.36 -1.63
CA THR A 145 -5.10 19.15 -0.90
C THR A 145 -5.02 17.92 0.01
N LEU A 146 -4.44 16.82 -0.49
CA LEU A 146 -4.23 15.61 0.30
C LEU A 146 -3.34 15.88 1.53
N TYR A 147 -2.24 16.61 1.36
CA TYR A 147 -1.34 16.96 2.45
C TYR A 147 -2.00 17.86 3.48
N GLU A 148 -2.71 18.92 3.03
CA GLU A 148 -3.44 19.84 3.92
C GLU A 148 -4.49 19.10 4.76
N LYS A 149 -5.24 18.19 4.13
CA LYS A 149 -6.21 17.35 4.83
C LYS A 149 -5.53 16.41 5.83
N PHE A 150 -4.45 15.74 5.43
CA PHE A 150 -3.68 14.86 6.32
C PHE A 150 -3.20 15.61 7.56
N VAL A 151 -2.61 16.79 7.41
CA VAL A 151 -2.13 17.61 8.54
C VAL A 151 -3.30 18.03 9.43
N SER A 152 -4.41 18.50 8.85
CA SER A 152 -5.60 18.90 9.60
C SER A 152 -6.20 17.76 10.43
N ASP A 153 -6.26 16.56 9.88
CA ASP A 153 -6.86 15.40 10.55
C ASP A 153 -5.89 14.76 11.57
N SER A 154 -4.57 14.90 11.38
CA SER A 154 -3.55 14.42 12.34
C SER A 154 -3.46 15.25 13.61
N LEU A 155 -3.99 16.48 13.59
CA LEU A 155 -3.98 17.41 14.74
C LEU A 155 -5.24 17.32 15.61
N LYS A 156 -6.21 16.50 15.23
CA LYS A 156 -7.43 16.21 16.00
C LYS A 156 -7.21 15.04 16.95
#